data_edf12d21495d8f744152f4f8deb787be
#
_entry.id   edf12d21495d8f744152f4f8deb787be
#
_cell.length_a   1.000
_cell.length_b   1.000
_cell.length_c   1.000
_cell.angle_alpha   90.00
_cell.angle_beta   90.00
_cell.angle_gamma   90.00
#
_symmetry.space_group_name_H-M   'P 1'
#
loop_
_entity.id
_entity.type
_entity.pdbx_description
1 polymer ?
#
loop_
_entity_poly.entity_id
_entity_poly.type
_entity_poly.pdbx_seq_one_letter_code
_entity_poly.pdbx_strand_id
1 'polypeptide(L)'
;MRKQSEHLFKIGEIAKILGVTRKTILVYEEMGLLTPAVKDEASGYRYYTADNMTQIRAIRSLQTLGLSLAEIREYYYDTENLDRYLDRLMDLRATLDRNIHLLQLRATKPGDLSVHRVRLPRQVCFCRRYQCTDAKDAAIKLRDTYIAAARTGKMSMGSRMFTVRAGSSCKELDLLCCIPVSEDFVGEERMEFAEMSALCIYYRGAYEGINTAIDALLAYVQGNKIQATGGFRCIYLEGSPNRGDHTEDYITQVALPFSENSGGCL
;
A
#
# COMPACT_ATOMS: atom_id res chain seq x y z
N MET A 1 -26.01 -25.22 -39.43
CA MET A 1 -25.67 -24.80 -38.07
C MET A 1 -26.75 -25.28 -37.12
N ARG A 2 -26.43 -26.27 -36.27
CA ARG A 2 -27.38 -26.78 -35.26
C ARG A 2 -27.55 -25.71 -34.20
N LYS A 3 -28.75 -25.14 -34.00
CA LYS A 3 -29.14 -24.40 -32.78
C LYS A 3 -29.01 -25.40 -31.62
N GLN A 4 -27.92 -25.31 -30.85
CA GLN A 4 -27.90 -25.91 -29.53
C GLN A 4 -29.01 -25.23 -28.73
N SER A 5 -29.95 -26.01 -28.22
CA SER A 5 -30.96 -25.53 -27.27
C SER A 5 -30.22 -25.05 -26.05
N GLU A 6 -30.06 -23.73 -25.91
CA GLU A 6 -29.43 -23.14 -24.72
C GLU A 6 -30.27 -23.55 -23.49
N HIS A 7 -29.60 -24.20 -22.55
CA HIS A 7 -30.24 -24.59 -21.31
C HIS A 7 -30.51 -23.33 -20.48
N LEU A 8 -31.78 -23.07 -20.20
CA LEU A 8 -32.23 -21.91 -19.45
C LEU A 8 -32.39 -22.27 -17.97
N PHE A 9 -31.82 -21.48 -17.10
CA PHE A 9 -31.88 -21.63 -15.65
C PHE A 9 -32.75 -20.53 -15.03
N LYS A 10 -33.56 -20.91 -14.03
CA LYS A 10 -34.30 -19.94 -13.22
C LYS A 10 -33.36 -19.21 -12.26
N ILE A 11 -33.69 -18.00 -11.83
CA ILE A 11 -32.90 -17.19 -10.90
C ILE A 11 -32.51 -17.95 -9.62
N GLY A 12 -33.39 -18.82 -9.10
CA GLY A 12 -33.08 -19.61 -7.91
C GLY A 12 -32.06 -20.71 -8.15
N GLU A 13 -32.00 -21.27 -9.36
CA GLU A 13 -31.05 -22.31 -9.74
C GLU A 13 -29.65 -21.74 -9.89
N ILE A 14 -29.53 -20.63 -10.64
CA ILE A 14 -28.19 -19.98 -10.77
C ILE A 14 -27.70 -19.39 -9.45
N ALA A 15 -28.60 -18.86 -8.63
CA ALA A 15 -28.25 -18.36 -7.30
C ALA A 15 -27.62 -19.48 -6.44
N LYS A 16 -28.22 -20.67 -6.45
CA LYS A 16 -27.70 -21.84 -5.74
C LYS A 16 -26.39 -22.35 -6.34
N ILE A 17 -26.28 -22.45 -7.67
CA ILE A 17 -25.08 -22.94 -8.36
C ILE A 17 -23.88 -22.02 -8.07
N LEU A 18 -24.09 -20.69 -8.08
CA LEU A 18 -23.02 -19.70 -7.92
C LEU A 18 -22.79 -19.27 -6.48
N GLY A 19 -23.57 -19.78 -5.51
CA GLY A 19 -23.45 -19.41 -4.10
C GLY A 19 -23.74 -17.93 -3.85
N VAL A 20 -24.72 -17.35 -4.57
CA VAL A 20 -25.18 -15.97 -4.40
C VAL A 20 -26.65 -15.93 -4.01
N THR A 21 -27.14 -14.78 -3.54
CA THR A 21 -28.57 -14.60 -3.29
C THR A 21 -29.30 -14.18 -4.57
N ARG A 22 -30.62 -14.48 -4.65
CA ARG A 22 -31.45 -13.93 -5.73
C ARG A 22 -31.41 -12.41 -5.77
N LYS A 23 -31.37 -11.76 -4.60
CA LYS A 23 -31.26 -10.30 -4.47
C LYS A 23 -29.97 -9.79 -5.12
N THR A 24 -28.85 -10.48 -4.94
CA THR A 24 -27.58 -10.12 -5.58
C THR A 24 -27.70 -10.10 -7.11
N ILE A 25 -28.33 -11.10 -7.70
CA ILE A 25 -28.54 -11.17 -9.15
C ILE A 25 -29.42 -10.03 -9.63
N LEU A 26 -30.51 -9.71 -8.90
CA LEU A 26 -31.38 -8.59 -9.24
C LEU A 26 -30.66 -7.24 -9.16
N VAL A 27 -29.79 -7.05 -8.16
CA VAL A 27 -28.94 -5.84 -8.08
C VAL A 27 -28.00 -5.72 -9.28
N TYR A 28 -27.42 -6.83 -9.78
CA TYR A 28 -26.61 -6.80 -10.99
C TYR A 28 -27.41 -6.41 -12.23
N GLU A 29 -28.67 -6.83 -12.32
CA GLU A 29 -29.58 -6.39 -13.38
C GLU A 29 -29.91 -4.90 -13.25
N GLU A 30 -30.25 -4.42 -12.06
CA GLU A 30 -30.55 -3.01 -11.78
C GLU A 30 -29.37 -2.09 -12.12
N MET A 31 -28.15 -2.55 -11.85
CA MET A 31 -26.93 -1.82 -12.20
C MET A 31 -26.53 -1.92 -13.68
N GLY A 32 -27.31 -2.68 -14.49
CA GLY A 32 -27.01 -2.90 -15.91
C GLY A 32 -25.78 -3.78 -16.16
N LEU A 33 -25.34 -4.52 -15.15
CA LEU A 33 -24.19 -5.44 -15.25
C LEU A 33 -24.57 -6.83 -15.73
N LEU A 34 -25.85 -7.16 -15.71
CA LEU A 34 -26.40 -8.44 -16.12
C LEU A 34 -27.74 -8.22 -16.84
N THR A 35 -27.96 -8.96 -17.92
CA THR A 35 -29.25 -8.97 -18.59
C THR A 35 -29.73 -10.44 -18.68
N PRO A 36 -30.94 -10.79 -18.18
CA PRO A 36 -31.46 -12.12 -18.32
C PRO A 36 -31.66 -12.47 -19.79
N ALA A 37 -31.41 -13.71 -20.17
CA ALA A 37 -31.57 -14.16 -21.55
C ALA A 37 -33.02 -14.09 -21.99
N VAL A 38 -33.94 -14.39 -21.08
CA VAL A 38 -35.42 -14.29 -21.31
C VAL A 38 -36.07 -13.71 -20.07
N LYS A 39 -36.94 -12.73 -20.29
CA LYS A 39 -37.89 -12.24 -19.28
C LYS A 39 -39.28 -12.49 -19.81
N ASP A 40 -40.00 -13.39 -19.14
CA ASP A 40 -41.39 -13.69 -19.50
C ASP A 40 -42.27 -12.54 -19.03
N GLU A 41 -42.87 -11.84 -19.96
CA GLU A 41 -43.71 -10.66 -19.69
C GLU A 41 -45.01 -11.02 -18.97
N ALA A 42 -45.55 -12.24 -19.21
CA ALA A 42 -46.82 -12.67 -18.62
C ALA A 42 -46.64 -13.06 -17.13
N SER A 43 -45.57 -13.77 -16.80
CA SER A 43 -45.32 -14.28 -15.45
C SER A 43 -44.26 -13.49 -14.67
N GLY A 44 -43.50 -12.63 -15.34
CA GLY A 44 -42.37 -11.91 -14.77
C GLY A 44 -41.15 -12.77 -14.45
N TYR A 45 -41.17 -14.07 -14.84
CA TYR A 45 -40.04 -14.96 -14.59
C TYR A 45 -38.84 -14.61 -15.48
N ARG A 46 -37.64 -14.73 -14.88
CA ARG A 46 -36.32 -14.46 -15.52
C ARG A 46 -35.59 -15.78 -15.71
N TYR A 47 -35.04 -15.96 -16.90
CA TYR A 47 -34.24 -17.12 -17.27
C TYR A 47 -32.86 -16.66 -17.76
N TYR A 48 -31.87 -17.46 -17.43
CA TYR A 48 -30.45 -17.13 -17.63
C TYR A 48 -29.75 -18.31 -18.31
N THR A 49 -28.70 -17.99 -19.06
CA THR A 49 -27.81 -18.94 -19.75
C THR A 49 -26.55 -19.23 -18.96
N ALA A 50 -25.73 -20.15 -19.48
CA ALA A 50 -24.37 -20.37 -18.98
C ALA A 50 -23.48 -19.13 -19.13
N ASP A 51 -23.71 -18.30 -20.16
CA ASP A 51 -22.96 -17.04 -20.35
C ASP A 51 -23.29 -16.03 -19.24
N ASN A 52 -24.54 -15.96 -18.82
CA ASN A 52 -24.93 -15.16 -17.65
C ASN A 52 -24.23 -15.64 -16.37
N MET A 53 -24.03 -16.95 -16.20
CA MET A 53 -23.26 -17.48 -15.06
C MET A 53 -21.79 -17.03 -15.10
N THR A 54 -21.20 -17.06 -16.28
CA THR A 54 -19.82 -16.58 -16.49
C THR A 54 -19.71 -15.11 -16.19
N GLN A 55 -20.67 -14.31 -16.63
CA GLN A 55 -20.73 -12.87 -16.34
C GLN A 55 -20.86 -12.60 -14.84
N ILE A 56 -21.72 -13.31 -14.11
CA ILE A 56 -21.85 -13.19 -12.65
C ILE A 56 -20.52 -13.54 -11.95
N ARG A 57 -19.83 -14.59 -12.41
CA ARG A 57 -18.51 -14.95 -11.87
C ARG A 57 -17.48 -13.84 -12.08
N ALA A 58 -17.45 -13.24 -13.27
CA ALA A 58 -16.55 -12.14 -13.59
C ALA A 58 -16.84 -10.91 -12.70
N ILE A 59 -18.09 -10.53 -12.52
CA ILE A 59 -18.49 -9.45 -11.61
C ILE A 59 -18.01 -9.74 -10.19
N ARG A 60 -18.20 -10.94 -9.68
CA ARG A 60 -17.74 -11.33 -8.33
C ARG A 60 -16.22 -11.31 -8.20
N SER A 61 -15.51 -11.76 -9.23
CA SER A 61 -14.04 -11.69 -9.24
C SER A 61 -13.56 -10.24 -9.09
N LEU A 62 -14.17 -9.29 -9.81
CA LEU A 62 -13.85 -7.87 -9.70
C LEU A 62 -14.22 -7.30 -8.32
N GLN A 63 -15.32 -7.74 -7.73
CA GLN A 63 -15.67 -7.37 -6.34
C GLN A 63 -14.67 -7.88 -5.31
N THR A 64 -14.08 -9.08 -5.50
CA THR A 64 -13.01 -9.56 -4.61
C THR A 64 -11.74 -8.72 -4.69
N LEU A 65 -11.54 -7.98 -5.78
CA LEU A 65 -10.48 -6.99 -5.93
C LEU A 65 -10.84 -5.63 -5.30
N GLY A 66 -12.00 -5.55 -4.64
CA GLY A 66 -12.45 -4.35 -3.94
C GLY A 66 -13.14 -3.31 -4.83
N LEU A 67 -13.53 -3.67 -6.07
CA LEU A 67 -14.31 -2.77 -6.93
C LEU A 67 -15.78 -2.77 -6.49
N SER A 68 -16.37 -1.59 -6.42
CA SER A 68 -17.81 -1.40 -6.28
C SER A 68 -18.53 -1.76 -7.59
N LEU A 69 -19.85 -2.02 -7.52
CA LEU A 69 -20.63 -2.32 -8.73
C LEU A 69 -20.64 -1.16 -9.74
N ALA A 70 -20.57 0.09 -9.28
CA ALA A 70 -20.46 1.25 -10.14
C ALA A 70 -19.12 1.24 -10.91
N GLU A 71 -17.99 1.01 -10.21
CA GLU A 71 -16.67 0.87 -10.82
C GLU A 71 -16.59 -0.32 -11.77
N ILE A 72 -17.24 -1.44 -11.46
CA ILE A 72 -17.32 -2.60 -12.37
C ILE A 72 -18.09 -2.26 -13.64
N ARG A 73 -19.13 -1.44 -13.53
CA ARG A 73 -19.88 -0.95 -14.69
C ARG A 73 -18.99 -0.05 -15.55
N GLU A 74 -18.28 0.89 -14.96
CA GLU A 74 -17.31 1.73 -15.67
C GLU A 74 -16.23 0.86 -16.35
N TYR A 75 -15.67 -0.13 -15.65
CA TYR A 75 -14.70 -1.07 -16.19
C TYR A 75 -15.17 -1.77 -17.47
N TYR A 76 -16.47 -2.14 -17.57
CA TYR A 76 -17.00 -2.81 -18.76
C TYR A 76 -17.39 -1.87 -19.90
N TYR A 77 -17.76 -0.65 -19.59
CA TYR A 77 -18.34 0.27 -20.58
C TYR A 77 -17.46 1.50 -20.88
N ASP A 78 -16.45 1.76 -20.05
CA ASP A 78 -15.53 2.89 -20.19
C ASP A 78 -14.09 2.40 -20.12
N THR A 79 -13.50 2.20 -21.32
CA THR A 79 -12.12 1.72 -21.45
C THR A 79 -11.07 2.78 -21.16
N GLU A 80 -11.45 4.07 -21.09
CA GLU A 80 -10.50 5.16 -20.86
C GLU A 80 -9.98 5.19 -19.41
N ASN A 81 -10.67 4.53 -18.48
CA ASN A 81 -10.33 4.50 -17.07
C ASN A 81 -9.58 3.23 -16.60
N LEU A 82 -9.16 2.35 -17.51
CA LEU A 82 -8.47 1.08 -17.14
C LEU A 82 -7.16 1.32 -16.39
N ASP A 83 -6.42 2.36 -16.74
CA ASP A 83 -5.15 2.71 -16.07
C ASP A 83 -5.37 3.02 -14.58
N ARG A 84 -6.45 3.73 -14.23
CA ARG A 84 -6.82 4.02 -12.84
C ARG A 84 -7.07 2.74 -12.02
N TYR A 85 -7.70 1.73 -12.62
CA TYR A 85 -7.93 0.44 -11.94
C TYR A 85 -6.64 -0.35 -11.80
N LEU A 86 -5.78 -0.30 -12.81
CA LEU A 86 -4.46 -0.92 -12.76
C LEU A 86 -3.61 -0.32 -11.64
N ASP A 87 -3.54 1.00 -11.56
CA ASP A 87 -2.83 1.73 -10.50
C ASP A 87 -3.35 1.34 -9.11
N ARG A 88 -4.67 1.28 -8.93
CA ARG A 88 -5.28 0.84 -7.67
C ARG A 88 -4.90 -0.60 -7.29
N LEU A 89 -4.89 -1.53 -8.26
CA LEU A 89 -4.48 -2.91 -8.02
C LEU A 89 -2.99 -3.02 -7.69
N MET A 90 -2.16 -2.22 -8.34
CA MET A 90 -0.73 -2.13 -8.04
C MET A 90 -0.49 -1.59 -6.63
N ASP A 91 -1.23 -0.59 -6.18
CA ASP A 91 -1.17 -0.06 -4.82
C ASP A 91 -1.64 -1.08 -3.78
N LEU A 92 -2.71 -1.82 -4.07
CA LEU A 92 -3.20 -2.91 -3.21
C LEU A 92 -2.16 -4.01 -3.08
N ARG A 93 -1.56 -4.42 -4.20
CA ARG A 93 -0.46 -5.41 -4.21
C ARG A 93 0.72 -4.93 -3.37
N ALA A 94 1.17 -3.69 -3.56
CA ALA A 94 2.26 -3.12 -2.78
C ALA A 94 1.94 -3.07 -1.28
N THR A 95 0.67 -2.86 -0.92
CA THR A 95 0.21 -2.88 0.46
C THR A 95 0.21 -4.29 1.04
N LEU A 96 -0.26 -5.29 0.28
CA LEU A 96 -0.21 -6.70 0.68
C LEU A 96 1.23 -7.20 0.83
N ASP A 97 2.10 -6.87 -0.11
CA ASP A 97 3.52 -7.24 -0.05
C ASP A 97 4.19 -6.67 1.21
N ARG A 98 3.89 -5.41 1.56
CA ARG A 98 4.36 -4.79 2.82
C ARG A 98 3.84 -5.53 4.06
N ASN A 99 2.56 -5.87 4.09
CA ASN A 99 1.96 -6.55 5.23
C ASN A 99 2.51 -7.98 5.40
N ILE A 100 2.68 -8.71 4.30
CA ILE A 100 3.31 -10.04 4.31
C ILE A 100 4.73 -9.92 4.88
N HIS A 101 5.49 -8.94 4.39
CA HIS A 101 6.85 -8.71 4.85
C HIS A 101 6.91 -8.37 6.33
N LEU A 102 6.01 -7.53 6.86
CA LEU A 102 5.91 -7.24 8.29
C LEU A 102 5.63 -8.48 9.12
N LEU A 103 4.75 -9.37 8.65
CA LEU A 103 4.47 -10.64 9.34
C LEU A 103 5.68 -11.57 9.30
N GLN A 104 6.41 -11.62 8.18
CA GLN A 104 7.65 -12.39 8.06
C GLN A 104 8.71 -11.88 9.04
N LEU A 105 8.88 -10.54 9.16
CA LEU A 105 9.80 -9.93 10.11
C LEU A 105 9.45 -10.28 11.58
N ARG A 106 8.17 -10.32 11.90
CA ARG A 106 7.75 -10.78 13.25
C ARG A 106 8.08 -12.25 13.51
N ALA A 107 8.09 -13.07 12.46
CA ALA A 107 8.44 -14.49 12.53
C ALA A 107 9.96 -14.74 12.55
N THR A 108 10.78 -13.76 12.10
CA THR A 108 12.25 -13.89 12.13
C THR A 108 12.84 -13.51 13.50
N LYS A 109 14.04 -14.03 13.77
CA LYS A 109 14.75 -13.71 15.03
C LYS A 109 15.18 -12.24 15.02
N PRO A 110 15.14 -11.54 16.17
CA PRO A 110 15.72 -10.21 16.30
C PRO A 110 17.19 -10.22 15.86
N GLY A 111 17.61 -9.16 15.12
CA GLY A 111 19.00 -9.02 14.69
C GLY A 111 19.31 -9.45 13.24
N ASP A 112 18.30 -9.85 12.46
CA ASP A 112 18.48 -10.02 11.02
C ASP A 112 18.64 -8.65 10.36
N LEU A 113 19.82 -8.44 9.76
CA LEU A 113 20.20 -7.20 9.04
C LEU A 113 20.30 -7.44 7.53
N SER A 114 19.51 -8.36 6.99
CA SER A 114 19.46 -8.63 5.56
C SER A 114 19.06 -7.38 4.77
N VAL A 115 19.79 -7.13 3.68
CA VAL A 115 19.55 -5.97 2.81
C VAL A 115 18.56 -6.35 1.71
N HIS A 116 17.52 -5.55 1.56
CA HIS A 116 16.47 -5.70 0.56
C HIS A 116 16.44 -4.52 -0.40
N ARG A 117 16.04 -4.77 -1.65
CA ARG A 117 15.70 -3.69 -2.60
C ARG A 117 14.22 -3.40 -2.50
N VAL A 118 13.90 -2.11 -2.38
CA VAL A 118 12.51 -1.63 -2.26
C VAL A 118 12.31 -0.39 -3.13
N ARG A 119 11.06 -0.12 -3.46
CA ARG A 119 10.63 1.11 -4.09
C ARG A 119 9.94 1.97 -3.06
N LEU A 120 10.45 3.15 -2.80
CA LEU A 120 9.82 4.14 -1.95
C LEU A 120 8.83 4.94 -2.80
N PRO A 121 7.55 4.98 -2.44
CA PRO A 121 6.55 5.67 -3.24
C PRO A 121 6.73 7.19 -3.20
N ARG A 122 6.18 7.88 -4.21
CA ARG A 122 6.01 9.32 -4.18
C ARG A 122 5.11 9.71 -3.00
N GLN A 123 5.49 10.74 -2.26
CA GLN A 123 4.74 11.20 -1.09
C GLN A 123 4.81 12.72 -0.94
N VAL A 124 3.68 13.34 -0.59
CA VAL A 124 3.63 14.72 -0.10
C VAL A 124 3.60 14.68 1.42
N CYS A 125 4.47 15.45 2.06
CA CYS A 125 4.65 15.44 3.50
C CYS A 125 4.62 16.85 4.09
N PHE A 126 4.12 16.94 5.32
CA PHE A 126 4.36 18.02 6.25
C PHE A 126 5.71 17.74 6.93
N CYS A 127 6.68 18.66 6.79
CA CYS A 127 8.05 18.42 7.21
C CYS A 127 8.56 19.50 8.14
N ARG A 128 9.30 19.09 9.20
CA ARG A 128 10.06 19.99 10.07
C ARG A 128 11.45 19.44 10.35
N ARG A 129 12.44 20.32 10.33
CA ARG A 129 13.84 19.98 10.62
C ARG A 129 14.20 20.34 12.06
N TYR A 130 14.95 19.45 12.69
CA TYR A 130 15.41 19.61 14.06
C TYR A 130 16.84 19.15 14.23
N GLN A 131 17.54 19.78 15.18
CA GLN A 131 18.77 19.24 15.77
C GLN A 131 18.36 18.50 17.05
N CYS A 132 18.64 17.20 17.09
CA CYS A 132 18.27 16.35 18.23
C CYS A 132 19.53 15.86 18.94
N THR A 133 19.45 15.78 20.27
CA THR A 133 20.57 15.33 21.12
C THR A 133 20.68 13.82 21.16
N ASP A 134 19.55 13.12 21.13
CA ASP A 134 19.46 11.67 21.24
C ASP A 134 18.17 11.12 20.61
N ALA A 135 17.98 9.81 20.67
CA ALA A 135 16.81 9.13 20.11
C ALA A 135 15.50 9.50 20.83
N LYS A 136 15.56 9.84 22.12
CA LYS A 136 14.37 10.24 22.91
C LYS A 136 13.91 11.63 22.50
N ASP A 137 14.84 12.57 22.33
CA ASP A 137 14.54 13.90 21.82
C ASP A 137 14.00 13.82 20.39
N ALA A 138 14.60 12.98 19.53
CA ALA A 138 14.09 12.72 18.19
C ALA A 138 12.65 12.20 18.18
N ALA A 139 12.29 11.29 19.10
CA ALA A 139 10.93 10.77 19.23
C ALA A 139 9.94 11.86 19.67
N ILE A 140 10.34 12.76 20.57
CA ILE A 140 9.53 13.91 21.00
C ILE A 140 9.28 14.85 19.81
N LYS A 141 10.32 15.21 19.04
CA LYS A 141 10.22 16.09 17.87
C LYS A 141 9.33 15.48 16.77
N LEU A 142 9.45 14.18 16.54
CA LEU A 142 8.59 13.48 15.60
C LEU A 142 7.12 13.51 16.04
N ARG A 143 6.84 13.28 17.34
CA ARG A 143 5.51 13.38 17.90
C ARG A 143 4.93 14.79 17.79
N ASP A 144 5.72 15.83 18.09
CA ASP A 144 5.30 17.23 17.98
C ASP A 144 4.96 17.58 16.52
N THR A 145 5.78 17.09 15.57
CA THR A 145 5.53 17.25 14.13
C THR A 145 4.23 16.54 13.71
N TYR A 146 3.99 15.33 14.24
CA TYR A 146 2.75 14.59 13.99
C TYR A 146 1.52 15.36 14.48
N ILE A 147 1.58 15.92 15.69
CA ILE A 147 0.49 16.72 16.25
C ILE A 147 0.24 17.98 15.41
N ALA A 148 1.32 18.64 14.96
CA ALA A 148 1.21 19.81 14.10
C ALA A 148 0.57 19.47 12.74
N ALA A 149 1.00 18.39 12.11
CA ALA A 149 0.41 17.89 10.86
C ALA A 149 -1.07 17.51 11.04
N ALA A 150 -1.41 16.84 12.15
CA ALA A 150 -2.80 16.44 12.43
C ALA A 150 -3.75 17.64 12.53
N ARG A 151 -3.27 18.77 13.08
CA ARG A 151 -4.05 20.02 13.19
C ARG A 151 -4.39 20.64 11.84
N THR A 152 -3.69 20.29 10.78
CA THR A 152 -4.02 20.76 9.41
C THR A 152 -5.28 20.09 8.84
N GLY A 153 -5.71 18.95 9.41
CA GLY A 153 -6.83 18.14 8.91
C GLY A 153 -6.53 17.45 7.57
N LYS A 154 -5.27 17.47 7.10
CA LYS A 154 -4.85 16.98 5.78
C LYS A 154 -3.96 15.73 5.86
N MET A 155 -4.00 14.96 6.93
CA MET A 155 -3.18 13.75 7.07
C MET A 155 -3.60 12.65 6.09
N SER A 156 -2.59 11.98 5.50
CA SER A 156 -2.81 10.79 4.68
C SER A 156 -2.87 9.54 5.56
N MET A 157 -4.01 8.82 5.53
CA MET A 157 -4.23 7.63 6.37
C MET A 157 -3.49 6.37 5.87
N GLY A 158 -3.10 6.33 4.60
CA GLY A 158 -2.48 5.15 3.98
C GLY A 158 -0.95 5.11 4.03
N SER A 159 -0.32 6.21 4.43
CA SER A 159 1.13 6.37 4.37
C SER A 159 1.76 6.41 5.76
N ARG A 160 3.02 5.96 5.86
CA ARG A 160 3.75 5.91 7.13
C ARG A 160 4.61 7.16 7.31
N MET A 161 4.65 7.69 8.54
CA MET A 161 5.60 8.74 8.91
C MET A 161 7.03 8.21 8.89
N PHE A 162 7.96 9.10 8.58
CA PHE A 162 9.38 8.77 8.53
C PHE A 162 10.24 9.96 8.94
N THR A 163 11.49 9.66 9.22
CA THR A 163 12.52 10.70 9.39
C THR A 163 13.59 10.54 8.34
N VAL A 164 14.23 11.65 7.95
CA VAL A 164 15.43 11.64 7.08
C VAL A 164 16.61 12.16 7.88
N ARG A 165 17.73 11.43 7.81
CA ARG A 165 18.99 11.80 8.49
C ARG A 165 20.20 11.57 7.60
N ALA A 166 21.22 12.39 7.77
CA ALA A 166 22.38 12.42 6.85
C ALA A 166 23.37 11.25 7.05
N GLY A 167 23.36 10.56 8.21
CA GLY A 167 24.31 9.48 8.50
C GLY A 167 24.19 8.93 9.92
N SER A 168 25.21 8.18 10.35
CA SER A 168 25.30 7.56 11.67
C SER A 168 25.96 8.43 12.75
N SER A 169 26.31 9.69 12.44
CA SER A 169 27.01 10.56 13.39
C SER A 169 26.19 10.75 14.68
N CYS A 170 26.81 10.42 15.81
CA CYS A 170 26.17 10.31 17.12
C CYS A 170 26.15 11.59 17.95
N LYS A 171 26.74 12.70 17.49
CA LYS A 171 26.89 13.88 18.33
C LYS A 171 25.79 14.93 18.17
N GLU A 172 25.21 15.06 17.00
CA GLU A 172 24.04 15.89 16.71
C GLU A 172 23.27 15.24 15.57
N LEU A 173 22.03 14.85 15.83
CA LEU A 173 21.15 14.28 14.82
C LEU A 173 20.42 15.41 14.08
N ASP A 174 20.91 15.76 12.88
CA ASP A 174 20.11 16.58 11.95
C ASP A 174 18.98 15.72 11.39
N LEU A 175 17.78 15.98 11.85
CA LEU A 175 16.60 15.15 11.62
C LEU A 175 15.52 15.94 10.89
N LEU A 176 15.10 15.47 9.73
CA LEU A 176 13.91 15.94 9.06
C LEU A 176 12.75 14.99 9.39
N CYS A 177 11.78 15.46 10.18
CA CYS A 177 10.55 14.72 10.50
C CYS A 177 9.54 14.92 9.39
N CYS A 178 9.02 13.83 8.82
CA CYS A 178 8.12 13.84 7.66
C CYS A 178 6.83 13.09 7.97
N ILE A 179 5.71 13.80 7.93
CA ILE A 179 4.37 13.25 8.16
C ILE A 179 3.60 13.32 6.84
N PRO A 180 3.19 12.19 6.25
CA PRO A 180 2.44 12.18 5.00
C PRO A 180 1.11 12.92 5.12
N VAL A 181 0.84 13.78 4.14
CA VAL A 181 -0.38 14.57 4.02
C VAL A 181 -1.00 14.38 2.63
N SER A 182 -2.24 14.81 2.46
CA SER A 182 -2.92 14.75 1.18
C SER A 182 -2.26 15.68 0.14
N GLU A 183 -2.42 15.37 -1.13
CA GLU A 183 -1.81 16.07 -2.27
C GLU A 183 -2.19 17.57 -2.30
N ASP A 184 -3.39 17.90 -1.84
CA ASP A 184 -3.94 19.26 -1.77
C ASP A 184 -3.46 20.07 -0.56
N PHE A 185 -2.55 19.52 0.26
CA PHE A 185 -1.95 20.28 1.37
C PHE A 185 -1.08 21.42 0.83
N VAL A 186 -1.31 22.64 1.34
CA VAL A 186 -0.54 23.85 1.01
C VAL A 186 0.00 24.43 2.32
N GLY A 187 1.29 24.79 2.35
CA GLY A 187 1.96 25.38 3.52
C GLY A 187 3.46 25.44 3.34
N GLU A 188 4.15 26.20 4.18
CA GLU A 188 5.61 26.33 4.15
C GLU A 188 6.32 25.01 4.48
N GLU A 189 5.69 24.18 5.29
CA GLU A 189 6.21 22.86 5.67
C GLU A 189 5.96 21.78 4.62
N ARG A 190 5.35 22.11 3.47
CA ARG A 190 5.11 21.14 2.39
C ARG A 190 6.39 20.76 1.69
N MET A 191 6.69 19.46 1.70
CA MET A 191 7.75 18.88 0.88
C MET A 191 7.23 17.69 0.10
N GLU A 192 7.77 17.53 -1.11
CA GLU A 192 7.44 16.41 -1.99
C GLU A 192 8.65 15.50 -2.14
N PHE A 193 8.43 14.20 -1.96
CA PHE A 193 9.40 13.15 -2.17
C PHE A 193 9.01 12.37 -3.41
N ALA A 194 9.86 12.37 -4.43
CA ALA A 194 9.66 11.57 -5.63
C ALA A 194 9.74 10.07 -5.31
N GLU A 195 9.13 9.26 -6.17
CA GLU A 195 9.34 7.82 -6.17
C GLU A 195 10.82 7.51 -6.46
N MET A 196 11.40 6.56 -5.72
CA MET A 196 12.80 6.20 -5.89
C MET A 196 13.09 4.77 -5.44
N SER A 197 14.12 4.17 -6.06
CA SER A 197 14.68 2.90 -5.61
C SER A 197 15.53 3.10 -4.35
N ALA A 198 15.44 2.18 -3.40
CA ALA A 198 16.22 2.21 -2.18
C ALA A 198 16.67 0.80 -1.77
N LEU A 199 17.82 0.73 -1.09
CA LEU A 199 18.21 -0.42 -0.29
C LEU A 199 17.68 -0.22 1.12
N CYS A 200 17.17 -1.26 1.75
CA CYS A 200 16.69 -1.16 3.12
C CYS A 200 17.03 -2.37 3.97
N ILE A 201 17.08 -2.12 5.28
CA ILE A 201 17.10 -3.12 6.34
C ILE A 201 15.85 -2.90 7.18
N TYR A 202 15.18 -3.98 7.55
CA TYR A 202 14.08 -3.93 8.50
C TYR A 202 14.64 -4.22 9.89
N TYR A 203 14.81 -3.17 10.66
CA TYR A 203 15.34 -3.27 12.01
C TYR A 203 14.21 -3.55 13.01
N ARG A 204 14.36 -4.58 13.82
CA ARG A 204 13.48 -4.88 14.95
C ARG A 204 14.20 -4.55 16.25
N GLY A 205 13.65 -3.64 17.03
CA GLY A 205 14.21 -3.22 18.32
C GLY A 205 13.96 -1.75 18.63
N ALA A 206 14.51 -1.32 19.76
CA ALA A 206 14.41 0.06 20.24
C ALA A 206 15.07 1.06 19.26
N TYR A 207 14.58 2.28 19.22
CA TYR A 207 15.06 3.32 18.30
C TYR A 207 16.53 3.69 18.51
N GLU A 208 17.06 3.50 19.73
CA GLU A 208 18.47 3.67 20.08
C GLU A 208 19.39 2.76 19.26
N GLY A 209 18.90 1.58 18.87
CA GLY A 209 19.64 0.59 18.08
C GLY A 209 19.60 0.78 16.57
N ILE A 210 18.85 1.74 16.04
CA ILE A 210 18.71 1.97 14.58
C ILE A 210 20.07 2.20 13.90
N ASN A 211 21.04 2.75 14.61
CA ASN A 211 22.39 2.97 14.08
C ASN A 211 23.06 1.67 13.61
N THR A 212 22.78 0.54 14.26
CA THR A 212 23.31 -0.77 13.82
C THR A 212 22.84 -1.12 12.40
N ALA A 213 21.58 -0.84 12.07
CA ALA A 213 21.04 -1.07 10.73
C ALA A 213 21.63 -0.07 9.71
N ILE A 214 21.85 1.18 10.12
CA ILE A 214 22.48 2.20 9.27
C ILE A 214 23.92 1.81 8.93
N ASP A 215 24.71 1.41 9.92
CA ASP A 215 26.10 1.00 9.74
C ASP A 215 26.22 -0.24 8.85
N ALA A 216 25.32 -1.23 9.05
CA ALA A 216 25.24 -2.42 8.19
C ALA A 216 24.89 -2.05 6.74
N LEU A 217 23.95 -1.12 6.53
CA LEU A 217 23.56 -0.67 5.20
C LEU A 217 24.69 0.13 4.52
N LEU A 218 25.41 0.97 5.27
CA LEU A 218 26.59 1.67 4.78
C LEU A 218 27.70 0.71 4.34
N ALA A 219 27.99 -0.30 5.16
CA ALA A 219 28.99 -1.31 4.83
C ALA A 219 28.61 -2.08 3.56
N TYR A 220 27.31 -2.42 3.40
CA TYR A 220 26.81 -3.08 2.20
C TYR A 220 26.99 -2.21 0.95
N VAL A 221 26.60 -0.93 1.02
CA VAL A 221 26.69 0.04 -0.09
C VAL A 221 28.14 0.26 -0.50
N GLN A 222 29.07 0.40 0.46
CA GLN A 222 30.50 0.55 0.21
C GLN A 222 31.10 -0.71 -0.43
N GLY A 223 30.79 -1.89 0.12
CA GLY A 223 31.27 -3.18 -0.40
C GLY A 223 30.82 -3.47 -1.82
N ASN A 224 29.61 -3.03 -2.20
CA ASN A 224 29.02 -3.24 -3.52
C ASN A 224 29.21 -2.03 -4.47
N LYS A 225 29.92 -0.97 -4.06
CA LYS A 225 30.16 0.25 -4.85
C LYS A 225 28.88 0.90 -5.37
N ILE A 226 27.81 0.89 -4.58
CA ILE A 226 26.52 1.48 -4.93
C ILE A 226 26.54 2.98 -4.62
N GLN A 227 26.02 3.81 -5.53
CA GLN A 227 25.98 5.24 -5.35
C GLN A 227 24.67 5.64 -4.63
N ALA A 228 24.78 6.03 -3.37
CA ALA A 228 23.65 6.59 -2.61
C ALA A 228 23.31 8.01 -3.10
N THR A 229 22.01 8.35 -3.13
CA THR A 229 21.50 9.61 -3.67
C THR A 229 20.80 10.50 -2.63
N GLY A 230 20.86 10.15 -1.35
CA GLY A 230 20.19 10.92 -0.30
C GLY A 230 20.51 10.43 1.10
N GLY A 231 19.82 11.00 2.09
CA GLY A 231 19.91 10.59 3.48
C GLY A 231 19.11 9.31 3.78
N PHE A 232 19.39 8.72 4.93
CA PHE A 232 18.63 7.56 5.42
C PHE A 232 17.20 7.95 5.76
N ARG A 233 16.23 7.23 5.20
CA ARG A 233 14.82 7.31 5.62
C ARG A 233 14.55 6.22 6.65
N CYS A 234 14.22 6.62 7.88
CA CYS A 234 13.75 5.71 8.91
C CYS A 234 12.24 5.75 8.94
N ILE A 235 11.59 4.74 8.36
CA ILE A 235 10.14 4.64 8.20
C ILE A 235 9.63 3.78 9.36
N TYR A 236 8.74 4.35 10.19
CA TYR A 236 8.23 3.69 11.39
C TYR A 236 7.02 2.83 11.02
N LEU A 237 7.26 1.52 10.87
CA LEU A 237 6.26 0.56 10.41
C LEU A 237 5.34 0.12 11.55
N GLU A 238 5.93 -0.23 12.69
CA GLU A 238 5.22 -0.65 13.88
C GLU A 238 5.88 -0.10 15.15
N GLY A 239 5.05 0.42 16.05
CA GLY A 239 5.39 0.70 17.44
C GLY A 239 4.71 -0.29 18.38
N SER A 240 5.01 -0.25 19.66
CA SER A 240 4.31 -1.09 20.65
C SER A 240 2.83 -0.71 20.71
N PRO A 241 1.90 -1.68 20.62
CA PRO A 241 0.47 -1.44 20.85
C PRO A 241 0.18 -1.02 22.29
N ASN A 242 1.02 -1.42 23.22
CA ASN A 242 0.96 -1.04 24.65
C ASN A 242 2.01 0.01 24.95
N ARG A 243 1.60 1.13 25.51
CA ARG A 243 2.49 2.23 25.87
C ARG A 243 3.57 1.74 26.84
N GLY A 244 4.79 1.56 26.36
CA GLY A 244 5.99 1.72 27.15
C GLY A 244 6.94 0.55 27.29
N ASP A 245 6.54 -0.73 27.24
CA ASP A 245 7.40 -1.77 27.82
C ASP A 245 8.03 -2.77 26.84
N HIS A 246 7.66 -2.77 25.57
CA HIS A 246 8.17 -3.74 24.58
C HIS A 246 8.79 -3.04 23.37
N THR A 247 9.84 -2.25 23.62
CA THR A 247 10.58 -1.54 22.55
C THR A 247 11.31 -2.52 21.62
N GLU A 248 11.55 -3.75 22.07
CA GLU A 248 12.11 -4.85 21.28
C GLU A 248 11.23 -5.27 20.10
N ASP A 249 9.95 -4.93 20.13
CA ASP A 249 8.98 -5.26 19.08
C ASP A 249 8.78 -4.15 18.04
N TYR A 250 9.44 -3.02 18.20
CA TYR A 250 9.37 -1.95 17.20
C TYR A 250 9.98 -2.40 15.89
N ILE A 251 9.34 -2.07 14.78
CA ILE A 251 9.86 -2.36 13.44
C ILE A 251 10.06 -1.05 12.70
N THR A 252 11.30 -0.78 12.33
CA THR A 252 11.71 0.38 11.55
C THR A 252 12.35 -0.07 10.24
N GLN A 253 11.83 0.39 9.11
CA GLN A 253 12.49 0.23 7.83
C GLN A 253 13.52 1.35 7.67
N VAL A 254 14.80 0.99 7.70
CA VAL A 254 15.90 1.90 7.45
C VAL A 254 16.25 1.80 5.97
N ALA A 255 15.97 2.83 5.19
CA ALA A 255 16.14 2.82 3.74
C ALA A 255 17.13 3.88 3.29
N LEU A 256 18.01 3.52 2.36
CA LEU A 256 18.97 4.41 1.72
C LEU A 256 18.68 4.48 0.22
N PRO A 257 18.23 5.62 -0.30
CA PRO A 257 18.02 5.82 -1.73
C PRO A 257 19.32 5.66 -2.53
N PHE A 258 19.22 5.06 -3.72
CA PHE A 258 20.34 4.93 -4.64
C PHE A 258 19.92 5.19 -6.08
N SER A 259 20.87 5.60 -6.92
CA SER A 259 20.64 5.69 -8.36
C SER A 259 20.83 4.32 -9.01
N GLU A 260 19.84 3.87 -9.77
CA GLU A 260 20.04 2.78 -10.72
C GLU A 260 20.92 3.35 -11.85
N ASN A 261 22.23 3.10 -11.80
CA ASN A 261 23.08 3.43 -12.93
C ASN A 261 22.53 2.68 -14.16
N SER A 262 22.16 3.44 -15.19
CA SER A 262 21.86 2.95 -16.53
C SER A 262 23.16 2.46 -17.19
N GLY A 263 23.68 1.34 -16.71
CA GLY A 263 24.97 0.86 -17.18
C GLY A 263 25.21 -0.58 -16.75
N GLY A 264 24.74 -1.53 -17.55
CA GLY A 264 25.11 -2.93 -17.40
C GLY A 264 23.98 -3.88 -17.79
N CYS A 265 23.64 -3.95 -19.09
CA CYS A 265 23.26 -5.23 -19.67
C CYS A 265 24.41 -6.23 -19.43
N LEU A 266 24.16 -7.29 -18.69
CA LEU A 266 24.79 -8.58 -18.86
C LEU A 266 23.69 -9.64 -18.70
#